data_353667327f375b23bab51d281d8596bf
#
_entry.id   353667327f375b23bab51d281d8596bf
#
_cell.length_a   1.000
_cell.length_b   1.000
_cell.length_c   1.000
_cell.angle_alpha   90.00
_cell.angle_beta   90.00
_cell.angle_gamma   90.00
#
_symmetry.space_group_name_H-M   'P 1'
#
loop_
_entity.id
_entity.type
_entity.pdbx_description
1 polymer ?
#
loop_
_entity_poly.entity_id
_entity_poly.type
_entity_poly.pdbx_seq_one_letter_code
_entity_poly.pdbx_strand_id
1 'polypeptide(L)'
;MEQTTTDEQASNLRAQLNLGEGCRIAGHDYHETRIPDSVKMYLATIPSSQLDEKAIDNERLFAYRFGIDVPRHVREQVIAIKHRYGFTDAEIRGLRRGGQLSVMRSEARLKPDKLLPTVGWVYLAFTSLVGILCLMIVTHSTAPAWKQGLGLASIAAVWFPINWVIGKVHIWPWRVLRLAGAR
;
A
#
# COMPACT_ATOMS: atom_id res chain seq x y z
N MET A 1 -17.27 -30.16 -37.83
CA MET A 1 -18.03 -30.33 -36.58
C MET A 1 -17.18 -30.03 -35.35
N GLU A 2 -16.37 -28.96 -35.45
CA GLU A 2 -15.29 -28.65 -34.46
C GLU A 2 -15.31 -27.19 -33.91
N GLN A 3 -16.32 -26.41 -34.28
CA GLN A 3 -16.43 -25.02 -33.82
C GLN A 3 -17.23 -24.79 -32.52
N THR A 4 -17.98 -25.82 -32.06
CA THR A 4 -18.85 -25.69 -30.88
C THR A 4 -18.12 -25.78 -29.56
N THR A 5 -16.93 -26.41 -29.51
CA THR A 5 -16.16 -26.61 -28.27
C THR A 5 -15.40 -25.36 -27.80
N THR A 6 -15.03 -24.46 -28.73
CA THR A 6 -14.24 -23.25 -28.41
C THR A 6 -15.10 -22.18 -27.80
N ASP A 7 -16.35 -22.04 -28.25
CA ASP A 7 -17.27 -21.01 -27.72
C ASP A 7 -17.81 -21.37 -26.33
N GLU A 8 -17.98 -22.67 -26.06
CA GLU A 8 -18.40 -23.15 -24.74
C GLU A 8 -17.31 -23.00 -23.69
N GLN A 9 -16.05 -23.24 -24.07
CA GLN A 9 -14.90 -22.96 -23.19
C GLN A 9 -14.69 -21.45 -22.94
N ALA A 10 -14.87 -20.62 -23.95
CA ALA A 10 -14.80 -19.15 -23.82
C ALA A 10 -15.94 -18.59 -22.95
N SER A 11 -17.14 -19.18 -23.04
CA SER A 11 -18.29 -18.81 -22.22
C SER A 11 -18.11 -19.25 -20.76
N ASN A 12 -17.55 -20.41 -20.51
CA ASN A 12 -17.23 -20.90 -19.17
C ASN A 12 -16.10 -20.12 -18.50
N LEU A 13 -15.10 -19.66 -19.26
CA LEU A 13 -14.07 -18.74 -18.77
C LEU A 13 -14.64 -17.36 -18.43
N ARG A 14 -15.62 -16.87 -19.21
CA ARG A 14 -16.34 -15.62 -18.88
C ARG A 14 -17.24 -15.76 -17.66
N ALA A 15 -17.89 -16.91 -17.48
CA ALA A 15 -18.71 -17.21 -16.30
C ALA A 15 -17.86 -17.34 -15.03
N GLN A 16 -16.65 -17.89 -15.12
CA GLN A 16 -15.71 -17.94 -13.98
C GLN A 16 -15.12 -16.57 -13.60
N LEU A 17 -15.10 -15.61 -14.51
CA LEU A 17 -14.74 -14.22 -14.22
C LEU A 17 -15.91 -13.37 -13.70
N ASN A 18 -17.13 -13.89 -13.76
CA ASN A 18 -18.32 -13.30 -13.16
C ASN A 18 -18.37 -13.67 -11.66
N LEU A 19 -17.50 -13.09 -10.88
CA LEU A 19 -17.45 -13.16 -9.40
C LEU A 19 -18.65 -12.44 -8.76
N GLY A 20 -19.86 -12.61 -9.28
CA GLY A 20 -21.00 -11.80 -8.91
C GLY A 20 -22.32 -12.52 -8.62
N GLU A 21 -22.53 -13.73 -9.04
CA GLU A 21 -23.81 -14.43 -8.79
C GLU A 21 -23.77 -15.17 -7.44
N GLY A 22 -24.06 -14.45 -6.37
CA GLY A 22 -24.14 -14.99 -5.01
C GLY A 22 -23.77 -14.03 -3.91
N CYS A 23 -23.17 -12.90 -4.20
CA CYS A 23 -22.96 -11.85 -3.20
C CYS A 23 -24.27 -11.06 -3.04
N ARG A 24 -25.05 -11.40 -2.03
CA ARG A 24 -26.09 -10.50 -1.50
C ARG A 24 -25.44 -9.19 -1.15
N ILE A 25 -25.87 -8.11 -1.79
CA ILE A 25 -25.55 -6.73 -1.43
C ILE A 25 -26.28 -6.46 -0.13
N ALA A 26 -25.64 -6.72 0.99
CA ALA A 26 -26.02 -6.11 2.26
C ALA A 26 -25.32 -4.76 2.29
N GLY A 27 -26.09 -3.68 2.48
CA GLY A 27 -25.58 -2.32 2.40
C GLY A 27 -24.44 -2.08 3.40
N HIS A 28 -23.47 -1.33 2.97
CA HIS A 28 -22.38 -0.72 3.75
C HIS A 28 -21.40 -1.61 4.52
N ASP A 29 -21.33 -2.89 4.25
CA ASP A 29 -20.28 -3.72 4.82
C ASP A 29 -19.02 -3.63 3.98
N TYR A 30 -17.91 -3.38 4.65
CA TYR A 30 -16.55 -3.51 4.16
C TYR A 30 -16.35 -4.92 3.58
N HIS A 31 -16.63 -5.09 2.31
CA HIS A 31 -16.25 -6.31 1.62
C HIS A 31 -14.74 -6.30 1.45
N GLU A 32 -14.06 -6.93 2.39
CA GLU A 32 -12.72 -7.42 2.17
C GLU A 32 -12.81 -8.37 0.98
N THR A 33 -12.56 -7.86 -0.22
CA THR A 33 -12.55 -8.64 -1.46
C THR A 33 -11.36 -9.57 -1.39
N ARG A 34 -11.50 -10.68 -0.67
CA ARG A 34 -10.53 -11.77 -0.69
C ARG A 34 -10.52 -12.37 -2.09
N ILE A 35 -9.57 -11.90 -2.88
CA ILE A 35 -9.28 -12.55 -4.15
C ILE A 35 -8.75 -13.94 -3.83
N PRO A 36 -9.35 -15.03 -4.38
CA PRO A 36 -8.85 -16.37 -4.19
C PRO A 36 -7.37 -16.50 -4.51
N ASP A 37 -6.64 -17.33 -3.78
CA ASP A 37 -5.19 -17.45 -3.96
C ASP A 37 -4.80 -17.94 -5.36
N SER A 38 -5.65 -18.72 -6.00
CA SER A 38 -5.52 -19.11 -7.41
C SER A 38 -5.50 -17.90 -8.35
N VAL A 39 -6.34 -16.89 -8.11
CA VAL A 39 -6.38 -15.66 -8.91
C VAL A 39 -5.14 -14.79 -8.61
N LYS A 40 -4.68 -14.73 -7.36
CA LYS A 40 -3.43 -14.02 -7.01
C LYS A 40 -2.23 -14.63 -7.74
N MET A 41 -2.16 -15.97 -7.77
CA MET A 41 -1.11 -16.70 -8.46
C MET A 41 -1.16 -16.44 -9.97
N TYR A 42 -2.34 -16.44 -10.58
CA TYR A 42 -2.53 -16.09 -11.99
C TYR A 42 -2.14 -14.63 -12.28
N LEU A 43 -2.54 -13.69 -11.44
CA LEU A 43 -2.16 -12.27 -11.59
C LEU A 43 -0.65 -12.05 -11.48
N ALA A 44 0.07 -12.86 -10.69
CA ALA A 44 1.52 -12.80 -10.56
C ALA A 44 2.28 -13.25 -11.82
N THR A 45 1.64 -14.02 -12.71
CA THR A 45 2.26 -14.46 -13.98
C THR A 45 2.08 -13.48 -15.13
N ILE A 46 1.14 -12.53 -14.99
CA ILE A 46 0.86 -11.54 -16.04
C ILE A 46 1.85 -10.38 -15.97
N PRO A 47 2.43 -9.92 -17.09
CA PRO A 47 3.27 -8.72 -17.13
C PRO A 47 2.54 -7.49 -16.57
N SER A 48 3.27 -6.63 -15.85
CA SER A 48 2.68 -5.45 -15.18
C SER A 48 1.96 -4.51 -16.14
N SER A 49 2.45 -4.37 -17.37
CA SER A 49 1.83 -3.53 -18.42
C SER A 49 0.44 -4.02 -18.81
N GLN A 50 0.27 -5.33 -19.00
CA GLN A 50 -1.04 -5.91 -19.30
C GLN A 50 -1.99 -5.83 -18.10
N LEU A 51 -1.45 -5.95 -16.89
CA LEU A 51 -2.23 -5.76 -15.67
C LEU A 51 -2.68 -4.30 -15.51
N ASP A 52 -1.87 -3.35 -15.93
CA ASP A 52 -2.20 -1.93 -15.88
C ASP A 52 -3.39 -1.63 -16.80
N GLU A 53 -3.36 -2.14 -18.03
CA GLU A 53 -4.44 -1.99 -19.01
C GLU A 53 -5.76 -2.63 -18.48
N LYS A 54 -5.70 -3.87 -18.01
CA LYS A 54 -6.87 -4.55 -17.42
C LYS A 54 -7.40 -3.85 -16.18
N ALA A 55 -6.54 -3.22 -15.39
CA ALA A 55 -6.94 -2.51 -14.17
C ALA A 55 -7.69 -1.21 -14.48
N ILE A 56 -7.46 -0.57 -15.63
CA ILE A 56 -8.22 0.62 -16.06
C ILE A 56 -9.71 0.25 -16.21
N ASP A 57 -9.99 -0.89 -16.84
CA ASP A 57 -11.36 -1.32 -17.11
C ASP A 57 -12.01 -2.03 -15.91
N ASN A 58 -11.20 -2.67 -15.07
CA ASN A 58 -11.67 -3.45 -13.93
C ASN A 58 -11.40 -2.73 -12.59
N GLU A 59 -12.43 -2.15 -12.01
CA GLU A 59 -12.38 -1.41 -10.75
C GLU A 59 -11.90 -2.29 -9.57
N ARG A 60 -12.37 -3.53 -9.49
CA ARG A 60 -11.97 -4.45 -8.42
C ARG A 60 -10.48 -4.80 -8.51
N LEU A 61 -9.97 -5.04 -9.72
CA LEU A 61 -8.56 -5.29 -9.94
C LEU A 61 -7.72 -4.06 -9.58
N PHE A 62 -8.19 -2.86 -9.95
CA PHE A 62 -7.53 -1.61 -9.61
C PHE A 62 -7.50 -1.38 -8.09
N ALA A 63 -8.64 -1.56 -7.41
CA ALA A 63 -8.75 -1.45 -5.96
C ALA A 63 -7.84 -2.46 -5.24
N TYR A 64 -7.77 -3.70 -5.72
CA TYR A 64 -6.87 -4.71 -5.19
C TYR A 64 -5.39 -4.31 -5.31
N ARG A 65 -4.98 -3.82 -6.49
CA ARG A 65 -3.58 -3.46 -6.77
C ARG A 65 -3.14 -2.20 -6.03
N PHE A 66 -3.98 -1.16 -6.05
CA PHE A 66 -3.60 0.17 -5.56
C PHE A 66 -4.27 0.55 -4.24
N GLY A 67 -5.28 -0.21 -3.79
CA GLY A 67 -6.08 0.10 -2.61
C GLY A 67 -6.95 1.35 -2.77
N ILE A 68 -7.38 1.66 -4.01
CA ILE A 68 -8.09 2.88 -4.38
C ILE A 68 -9.34 2.49 -5.16
N ASP A 69 -10.48 3.03 -4.73
CA ASP A 69 -11.74 2.92 -5.44
C ASP A 69 -12.07 4.28 -6.06
N VAL A 70 -11.97 4.37 -7.40
CA VAL A 70 -12.11 5.62 -8.16
C VAL A 70 -12.65 5.36 -9.56
N PRO A 71 -13.30 6.39 -10.18
CA PRO A 71 -13.79 6.31 -11.55
C PRO A 71 -12.68 6.03 -12.58
N ARG A 72 -13.07 5.51 -13.75
CA ARG A 72 -12.14 5.11 -14.81
C ARG A 72 -11.13 6.20 -15.19
N HIS A 73 -11.58 7.42 -15.40
CA HIS A 73 -10.70 8.54 -15.77
C HIS A 73 -9.59 8.83 -14.74
N VAL A 74 -9.88 8.61 -13.44
CA VAL A 74 -8.87 8.75 -12.37
C VAL A 74 -7.94 7.56 -12.35
N ARG A 75 -8.43 6.34 -12.65
CA ARG A 75 -7.58 5.14 -12.79
C ARG A 75 -6.55 5.32 -13.89
N GLU A 76 -6.97 5.86 -15.04
CA GLU A 76 -6.09 6.22 -16.18
C GLU A 76 -4.98 7.20 -15.73
N GLN A 77 -5.34 8.23 -14.95
CA GLN A 77 -4.37 9.20 -14.44
C GLN A 77 -3.36 8.58 -13.47
N VAL A 78 -3.80 7.70 -12.57
CA VAL A 78 -2.90 7.00 -11.63
C VAL A 78 -1.92 6.11 -12.39
N ILE A 79 -2.40 5.39 -13.41
CA ILE A 79 -1.54 4.54 -14.25
C ILE A 79 -0.60 5.39 -15.10
N ALA A 80 -1.05 6.52 -15.64
CA ALA A 80 -0.19 7.47 -16.34
C ALA A 80 0.92 8.02 -15.44
N ILE A 81 0.61 8.36 -14.19
CA ILE A 81 1.61 8.76 -13.18
C ILE A 81 2.59 7.61 -12.92
N LYS A 82 2.09 6.39 -12.73
CA LYS A 82 2.93 5.20 -12.53
C LYS A 82 3.94 5.01 -13.66
N HIS A 83 3.48 5.07 -14.91
CA HIS A 83 4.35 4.90 -16.09
C HIS A 83 5.33 6.06 -16.26
N ARG A 84 4.85 7.30 -16.06
CA ARG A 84 5.67 8.51 -16.23
C ARG A 84 6.90 8.53 -15.30
N TYR A 85 6.75 8.03 -14.08
CA TYR A 85 7.80 8.07 -13.07
C TYR A 85 8.40 6.68 -12.76
N GLY A 86 7.94 5.63 -13.43
CA GLY A 86 8.42 4.27 -13.24
C GLY A 86 8.07 3.67 -11.87
N PHE A 87 6.98 4.11 -11.25
CA PHE A 87 6.58 3.61 -9.95
C PHE A 87 6.05 2.18 -9.99
N THR A 88 6.36 1.42 -8.96
CA THR A 88 5.73 0.13 -8.68
C THR A 88 4.36 0.31 -8.01
N ASP A 89 3.52 -0.73 -8.01
CA ASP A 89 2.22 -0.72 -7.34
C ASP A 89 2.36 -0.45 -5.82
N ALA A 90 3.43 -0.97 -5.21
CA ALA A 90 3.72 -0.76 -3.80
C ALA A 90 4.09 0.71 -3.51
N GLU A 91 4.82 1.34 -4.41
CA GLU A 91 5.20 2.76 -4.30
C GLU A 91 3.98 3.66 -4.47
N ILE A 92 3.09 3.42 -5.43
CA ILE A 92 1.83 4.15 -5.57
C ILE A 92 0.99 4.06 -4.28
N ARG A 93 0.86 2.86 -3.69
CA ARG A 93 0.18 2.69 -2.40
C ARG A 93 0.86 3.47 -1.27
N GLY A 94 2.18 3.44 -1.26
CA GLY A 94 3.00 4.17 -0.28
C GLY A 94 2.88 5.68 -0.41
N LEU A 95 2.95 6.22 -1.64
CA LEU A 95 2.78 7.63 -1.94
C LEU A 95 1.40 8.15 -1.51
N ARG A 96 0.35 7.36 -1.74
CA ARG A 96 -1.00 7.70 -1.27
C ARG A 96 -1.08 7.74 0.25
N ARG A 97 -0.60 6.69 0.94
CA ARG A 97 -0.60 6.64 2.42
C ARG A 97 0.21 7.76 3.05
N GLY A 98 1.30 8.13 2.42
CA GLY A 98 2.16 9.23 2.83
C GLY A 98 1.67 10.61 2.37
N GLY A 99 0.46 10.74 1.80
CA GLY A 99 -0.12 12.03 1.40
C GLY A 99 0.58 12.71 0.21
N GLN A 100 1.54 12.05 -0.44
CA GLN A 100 2.28 12.58 -1.60
C GLN A 100 1.54 12.38 -2.93
N LEU A 101 0.59 11.44 -2.97
CA LEU A 101 -0.33 11.22 -4.07
C LEU A 101 -1.75 11.54 -3.59
N SER A 102 -2.27 12.67 -4.04
CA SER A 102 -3.66 13.06 -3.83
C SER A 102 -4.53 12.38 -4.88
N VAL A 103 -5.46 11.56 -4.44
CA VAL A 103 -6.42 10.88 -5.31
C VAL A 103 -7.82 11.27 -4.86
N MET A 104 -8.48 12.06 -5.67
CA MET A 104 -9.87 12.48 -5.50
C MET A 104 -10.75 11.78 -6.55
N ARG A 105 -12.07 11.84 -6.41
CA ARG A 105 -12.98 11.30 -7.44
C ARG A 105 -12.87 12.00 -8.79
N SER A 106 -12.38 13.24 -8.82
CA SER A 106 -12.23 14.04 -10.04
C SER A 106 -10.85 13.92 -10.67
N GLU A 107 -9.80 13.70 -9.88
CA GLU A 107 -8.43 13.72 -10.39
C GLU A 107 -7.43 13.00 -9.46
N ALA A 108 -6.33 12.58 -10.06
CA ALA A 108 -5.15 12.10 -9.34
C ALA A 108 -3.95 13.01 -9.64
N ARG A 109 -3.32 13.54 -8.59
CA ARG A 109 -2.14 14.41 -8.72
C ARG A 109 -1.07 14.04 -7.71
N LEU A 110 0.19 14.08 -8.14
CA LEU A 110 1.31 14.11 -7.23
C LEU A 110 1.35 15.49 -6.54
N LYS A 111 1.38 15.47 -5.21
CA LYS A 111 1.50 16.69 -4.38
C LYS A 111 2.73 16.51 -3.48
N PRO A 112 3.95 16.78 -4.02
CA PRO A 112 5.17 16.66 -3.22
C PRO A 112 5.14 17.69 -2.09
N ASP A 113 4.95 17.21 -0.87
CA ASP A 113 4.96 18.02 0.34
C ASP A 113 6.29 17.86 1.06
N LYS A 114 7.05 18.94 1.17
CA LYS A 114 8.34 18.98 1.85
C LYS A 114 8.21 19.00 3.38
N LEU A 115 7.06 19.37 3.92
CA LEU A 115 6.83 19.43 5.36
C LEU A 115 6.71 18.02 5.96
N LEU A 116 6.05 17.11 5.26
CA LEU A 116 5.83 15.73 5.74
C LEU A 116 7.13 15.00 6.13
N PRO A 117 8.19 14.96 5.29
CA PRO A 117 9.45 14.34 5.69
C PRO A 117 10.14 15.10 6.83
N THR A 118 10.05 16.44 6.87
CA THR A 118 10.61 17.24 7.97
C THR A 118 9.95 16.87 9.30
N VAL A 119 8.62 16.79 9.33
CA VAL A 119 7.86 16.34 10.49
C VAL A 119 8.28 14.91 10.88
N GLY A 120 8.43 14.01 9.90
CA GLY A 120 8.93 12.66 10.13
C GLY A 120 10.30 12.60 10.81
N TRP A 121 11.24 13.44 10.38
CA TRP A 121 12.57 13.55 11.00
C TRP A 121 12.51 14.12 12.42
N VAL A 122 11.66 15.13 12.68
CA VAL A 122 11.46 15.68 14.02
C VAL A 122 10.89 14.62 14.97
N TYR A 123 9.87 13.87 14.53
CA TYR A 123 9.33 12.76 15.34
C TYR A 123 10.37 11.68 15.61
N LEU A 124 11.16 11.32 14.62
CA LEU A 124 12.20 10.31 14.76
C LEU A 124 13.28 10.75 15.75
N ALA A 125 13.71 12.02 15.70
CA ALA A 125 14.65 12.59 16.66
C ALA A 125 14.06 12.60 18.08
N PHE A 126 12.80 13.03 18.23
CA PHE A 126 12.12 13.07 19.52
C PHE A 126 11.95 11.67 20.13
N THR A 127 11.43 10.71 19.37
CA THR A 127 11.25 9.32 19.84
C THR A 127 12.59 8.67 20.17
N SER A 128 13.65 8.98 19.42
CA SER A 128 15.01 8.50 19.72
C SER A 128 15.55 9.09 21.01
N LEU A 129 15.34 10.38 21.25
CA LEU A 129 15.74 11.03 22.50
C LEU A 129 15.04 10.41 23.71
N VAL A 130 13.71 10.23 23.61
CA VAL A 130 12.93 9.57 24.68
C VAL A 130 13.40 8.12 24.89
N GLY A 131 13.66 7.38 23.81
CA GLY A 131 14.19 6.02 23.89
C GLY A 131 15.54 5.95 24.62
N ILE A 132 16.46 6.88 24.31
CA ILE A 132 17.76 6.98 24.97
C ILE A 132 17.60 7.32 26.47
N LEU A 133 16.74 8.27 26.82
CA LEU A 133 16.46 8.60 28.21
C LEU A 133 15.89 7.41 28.99
N CYS A 134 14.94 6.70 28.43
CA CYS A 134 14.39 5.47 29.03
C CYS A 134 15.47 4.40 29.21
N LEU A 135 16.34 4.23 28.20
CA LEU A 135 17.46 3.29 28.27
C LEU A 135 18.41 3.66 29.41
N MET A 136 18.78 4.94 29.54
CA MET A 136 19.62 5.41 30.65
C MET A 136 19.00 5.17 32.02
N ILE A 137 17.68 5.42 32.18
CA ILE A 137 16.98 5.19 33.44
C ILE A 137 17.03 3.69 33.80
N VAL A 138 16.76 2.79 32.86
CA VAL A 138 16.77 1.36 33.11
C VAL A 138 18.17 0.84 33.43
N THR A 139 19.19 1.27 32.70
CA THR A 139 20.57 0.80 32.90
C THR A 139 21.20 1.30 34.19
N HIS A 140 20.80 2.50 34.68
CA HIS A 140 21.28 3.04 35.96
C HIS A 140 20.40 2.69 37.15
N SER A 141 19.33 1.92 36.93
CA SER A 141 18.48 1.46 38.05
C SER A 141 19.21 0.41 38.93
N THR A 142 18.91 0.42 40.20
CA THR A 142 19.40 -0.58 41.13
C THR A 142 18.59 -1.91 41.12
N ALA A 143 17.73 -2.04 40.10
CA ALA A 143 16.88 -3.22 39.97
C ALA A 143 17.67 -4.49 39.61
N PRO A 144 17.21 -5.69 40.01
CA PRO A 144 17.81 -6.95 39.60
C PRO A 144 17.94 -7.07 38.08
N ALA A 145 19.00 -7.72 37.59
CA ALA A 145 19.35 -7.84 36.18
C ALA A 145 18.18 -8.32 35.29
N TRP A 146 17.35 -9.24 35.76
CA TRP A 146 16.20 -9.72 35.00
C TRP A 146 15.13 -8.64 34.80
N LYS A 147 14.91 -7.73 35.77
CA LYS A 147 14.01 -6.61 35.65
C LYS A 147 14.57 -5.56 34.67
N GLN A 148 15.88 -5.30 34.71
CA GLN A 148 16.54 -4.45 33.74
C GLN A 148 16.39 -5.03 32.32
N GLY A 149 16.60 -6.33 32.13
CA GLY A 149 16.42 -7.03 30.87
C GLY A 149 14.98 -6.89 30.32
N LEU A 150 13.97 -7.07 31.18
CA LEU A 150 12.57 -6.85 30.80
C LEU A 150 12.29 -5.39 30.40
N GLY A 151 12.85 -4.43 31.13
CA GLY A 151 12.74 -3.00 30.81
C GLY A 151 13.32 -2.68 29.43
N LEU A 152 14.53 -3.17 29.15
CA LEU A 152 15.17 -2.99 27.84
C LEU A 152 14.37 -3.63 26.70
N ALA A 153 13.89 -4.86 26.91
CA ALA A 153 13.05 -5.55 25.93
C ALA A 153 11.74 -4.77 25.64
N SER A 154 11.11 -4.23 26.69
CA SER A 154 9.90 -3.43 26.56
C SER A 154 10.14 -2.13 25.79
N ILE A 155 11.24 -1.42 26.08
CA ILE A 155 11.64 -0.22 25.36
C ILE A 155 11.86 -0.57 23.87
N ALA A 156 12.59 -1.62 23.57
CA ALA A 156 12.85 -2.05 22.21
C ALA A 156 11.57 -2.42 21.47
N ALA A 157 10.67 -3.18 22.12
CA ALA A 157 9.40 -3.62 21.54
C ALA A 157 8.46 -2.46 21.17
N VAL A 158 8.57 -1.33 21.85
CA VAL A 158 7.79 -0.12 21.55
C VAL A 158 8.51 0.81 20.57
N TRP A 159 9.80 1.03 20.80
CA TRP A 159 10.60 1.99 20.05
C TRP A 159 10.80 1.58 18.59
N PHE A 160 11.12 0.30 18.31
CA PHE A 160 11.36 -0.18 16.95
C PHE A 160 10.11 -0.03 16.03
N PRO A 161 8.92 -0.52 16.40
CA PRO A 161 7.74 -0.38 15.57
C PRO A 161 7.36 1.08 15.30
N ILE A 162 7.44 1.94 16.31
CA ILE A 162 7.12 3.37 16.16
C ILE A 162 8.04 4.02 15.12
N ASN A 163 9.36 3.84 15.27
CA ASN A 163 10.32 4.44 14.33
C ASN A 163 10.20 3.84 12.93
N TRP A 164 9.91 2.55 12.81
CA TRP A 164 9.66 1.90 11.53
C TRP A 164 8.43 2.49 10.83
N VAL A 165 7.32 2.69 11.55
CA VAL A 165 6.10 3.29 11.01
C VAL A 165 6.35 4.74 10.56
N ILE A 166 7.02 5.55 11.40
CA ILE A 166 7.38 6.93 11.05
C ILE A 166 8.21 6.96 9.77
N GLY A 167 9.24 6.13 9.68
CA GLY A 167 10.08 6.02 8.50
C GLY A 167 9.30 5.62 7.25
N LYS A 168 8.41 4.64 7.38
CA LYS A 168 7.63 4.10 6.26
C LYS A 168 6.54 5.05 5.77
N VAL A 169 5.92 5.82 6.67
CA VAL A 169 4.80 6.71 6.31
C VAL A 169 5.29 8.10 5.89
N HIS A 170 6.28 8.67 6.58
CA HIS A 170 6.68 10.07 6.35
C HIS A 170 7.94 10.21 5.50
N ILE A 171 8.95 9.34 5.69
CA ILE A 171 10.26 9.52 5.05
C ILE A 171 10.33 8.77 3.72
N TRP A 172 9.88 7.51 3.69
CA TRP A 172 10.01 6.66 2.51
C TRP A 172 9.28 7.20 1.26
N PRO A 173 8.01 7.69 1.33
CA PRO A 173 7.32 8.23 0.16
C PRO A 173 8.07 9.43 -0.47
N TRP A 174 8.64 10.29 0.37
CA TRP A 174 9.46 11.40 -0.10
C TRP A 174 10.75 10.94 -0.81
N ARG A 175 11.40 9.91 -0.28
CA ARG A 175 12.60 9.34 -0.92
C ARG A 175 12.27 8.77 -2.31
N VAL A 176 11.14 8.07 -2.44
CA VAL A 176 10.66 7.53 -3.72
C VAL A 176 10.44 8.68 -4.73
N LEU A 177 9.72 9.74 -4.35
CA LEU A 177 9.52 10.91 -5.22
C LEU A 177 10.83 11.58 -5.63
N ARG A 178 11.77 11.69 -4.69
CA ARG A 178 13.09 12.30 -4.97
C ARG A 178 13.88 11.49 -5.98
N LEU A 179 13.88 10.17 -5.85
CA LEU A 179 14.58 9.26 -6.76
C LEU A 179 13.95 9.26 -8.16
N ALA A 180 12.63 9.37 -8.25
CA ALA A 180 11.91 9.46 -9.51
C ALA A 180 12.01 10.83 -10.19
N GLY A 181 12.67 11.83 -9.58
CA GLY A 181 12.79 13.17 -10.14
C GLY A 181 11.47 13.97 -10.12
N ALA A 182 10.45 13.51 -9.44
CA ALA A 182 9.16 14.17 -9.28
C ALA A 182 9.23 15.22 -8.17
N ARG A 183 9.82 16.41 -8.48
CA ARG A 183 9.95 17.54 -7.53
C ARG A 183 8.99 18.66 -7.88
#